data_47931606464c25165a5bf6ed382d028a
#
_entry.id   47931606464c25165a5bf6ed382d028a
#
_cell.length_a   1.000
_cell.length_b   1.000
_cell.length_c   1.000
_cell.angle_alpha   90.00
_cell.angle_beta   90.00
_cell.angle_gamma   90.00
#
_symmetry.space_group_name_H-M   'P 1'
#
loop_
_entity.id
_entity.type
_entity.pdbx_description
1 polymer ?
#
loop_
_entity_poly.entity_id
_entity_poly.type
_entity_poly.pdbx_seq_one_letter_code
_entity_poly.pdbx_strand_id
1 'polypeptide(L)'
;RKSTLAEYGFRLPSCMDNRPLKFEEWDMMRTQTVFVSATPGPWELKQTDNKYIDQIIRPTGLIDPPVEIRPAKTQVDDLMHEAAKVIGKGYRVLATTLTKKMAEDLTEYLHENGLKVRYMHSDIDTLERIEIIRDLRLGVFDILVGINLLREGLDIPECGLVGILDAD
;
A
#
# COMPACT_ATOMS: atom_id res chain seq x y z
N ARG A 1 -12.11 16.98 21.05
CA ARG A 1 -11.02 16.01 21.19
C ARG A 1 -9.63 16.69 21.28
N LYS A 2 -9.26 17.67 20.41
CA LYS A 2 -7.97 18.37 20.51
C LYS A 2 -7.86 19.22 21.77
N SER A 3 -8.91 19.99 22.12
CA SER A 3 -8.97 20.82 23.33
C SER A 3 -8.79 20.00 24.60
N THR A 4 -9.51 18.91 24.73
CA THR A 4 -9.42 17.99 25.85
C THR A 4 -8.00 17.42 26.02
N LEU A 5 -7.35 17.02 24.93
CA LEU A 5 -5.98 16.50 24.99
C LEU A 5 -4.94 17.56 25.37
N ALA A 6 -5.15 18.82 24.98
CA ALA A 6 -4.29 19.93 25.39
C ALA A 6 -4.51 20.29 26.86
N GLU A 7 -5.77 20.30 27.34
CA GLU A 7 -6.15 20.57 28.72
C GLU A 7 -5.51 19.56 29.71
N TYR A 8 -5.46 18.29 29.33
CA TYR A 8 -4.82 17.23 30.12
C TYR A 8 -3.32 17.08 29.89
N GLY A 9 -2.67 17.99 29.16
CA GLY A 9 -1.22 17.99 28.94
C GLY A 9 -0.69 16.94 27.97
N PHE A 10 -1.56 16.19 27.29
CA PHE A 10 -1.15 15.22 26.26
C PHE A 10 -0.76 15.86 24.93
N ARG A 11 -1.05 17.15 24.77
CA ARG A 11 -0.66 17.94 23.60
C ARG A 11 -0.34 19.37 24.02
N LEU A 12 0.55 20.03 23.26
CA LEU A 12 0.85 21.43 23.44
C LEU A 12 -0.38 22.31 23.11
N PRO A 13 -0.54 23.49 23.77
CA PRO A 13 -1.63 24.42 23.46
C PRO A 13 -1.71 24.82 21.99
N SER A 14 -0.56 24.95 21.29
CA SER A 14 -0.47 25.23 19.86
C SER A 14 -1.08 24.17 18.95
N CYS A 15 -1.37 22.96 19.45
CA CYS A 15 -2.06 21.93 18.69
C CYS A 15 -3.53 22.23 18.41
N MET A 16 -4.07 23.29 19.02
CA MET A 16 -5.43 23.77 18.74
C MET A 16 -5.56 24.26 17.30
N ASP A 17 -4.50 24.86 16.76
CA ASP A 17 -4.43 25.25 15.38
C ASP A 17 -4.21 24.02 14.49
N ASN A 18 -4.92 23.97 13.36
CA ASN A 18 -4.75 22.87 12.42
C ASN A 18 -3.41 22.97 11.67
N ARG A 19 -2.92 24.19 11.53
CA ARG A 19 -1.65 24.52 10.87
C ARG A 19 -1.00 25.66 11.65
N PRO A 20 0.17 25.42 12.25
CA PRO A 20 0.89 26.46 12.98
C PRO A 20 1.46 27.54 12.05
N LEU A 21 1.68 27.21 10.76
CA LEU A 21 2.18 28.12 9.73
C LEU A 21 1.34 27.98 8.45
N LYS A 22 1.20 29.08 7.72
CA LYS A 22 0.80 29.02 6.30
C LYS A 22 1.99 28.56 5.45
N PHE A 23 1.69 28.09 4.23
CA PHE A 23 2.74 27.60 3.34
C PHE A 23 3.79 28.67 3.03
N GLU A 24 3.36 29.90 2.79
CA GLU A 24 4.22 31.04 2.47
C GLU A 24 5.13 31.40 3.64
N GLU A 25 4.62 31.34 4.87
CA GLU A 25 5.40 31.58 6.09
C GLU A 25 6.47 30.51 6.28
N TRP A 26 6.09 29.24 6.07
CA TRP A 26 7.03 28.12 6.11
C TRP A 26 8.11 28.25 5.02
N ASP A 27 7.73 28.60 3.81
CA ASP A 27 8.67 28.73 2.68
C ASP A 27 9.67 29.86 2.88
N MET A 28 9.23 30.99 3.47
CA MET A 28 10.13 32.10 3.85
C MET A 28 11.12 31.73 4.96
N MET A 29 10.73 30.84 5.87
CA MET A 29 11.61 30.37 6.95
C MET A 29 12.57 29.27 6.51
N ARG A 30 12.32 28.66 5.38
CA ARG A 30 13.10 27.57 4.83
C ARG A 30 14.49 28.07 4.42
N THR A 31 15.50 27.36 4.90
CA THR A 31 16.90 27.59 4.54
C THR A 31 17.35 26.54 3.51
N GLN A 32 18.57 26.09 3.57
CA GLN A 32 19.07 25.02 2.72
C GLN A 32 18.26 23.71 2.97
N THR A 33 17.67 23.16 1.93
CA THR A 33 16.69 22.08 2.05
C THR A 33 17.00 20.96 1.06
N VAL A 34 16.93 19.72 1.53
CA VAL A 34 16.99 18.52 0.70
C VAL A 34 15.60 17.90 0.66
N PHE A 35 15.07 17.74 -0.55
CA PHE A 35 13.80 17.04 -0.77
C PHE A 35 14.06 15.57 -1.03
N VAL A 36 13.35 14.69 -0.34
CA VAL A 36 13.46 13.24 -0.51
C VAL A 36 12.08 12.69 -0.83
N SER A 37 11.93 12.04 -1.97
CA SER A 37 10.66 11.45 -2.41
C SER A 37 10.92 10.32 -3.39
N ALA A 38 10.05 9.32 -3.40
CA ALA A 38 10.03 8.30 -4.46
C ALA A 38 9.48 8.89 -5.78
N THR A 39 8.59 9.88 -5.68
CA THR A 39 7.89 10.52 -6.81
C THR A 39 7.86 12.03 -6.58
N PRO A 40 8.92 12.76 -6.98
CA PRO A 40 8.98 14.21 -6.80
C PRO A 40 7.77 14.91 -7.41
N GLY A 41 7.13 15.80 -6.64
CA GLY A 41 5.99 16.57 -7.11
C GLY A 41 6.40 17.77 -7.98
N PRO A 42 5.45 18.38 -8.71
CA PRO A 42 5.75 19.53 -9.57
C PRO A 42 6.35 20.72 -8.84
N TRP A 43 6.00 20.90 -7.55
CA TRP A 43 6.52 21.99 -6.75
C TRP A 43 8.00 21.79 -6.43
N GLU A 44 8.41 20.60 -5.96
CA GLU A 44 9.80 20.26 -5.67
C GLU A 44 10.67 20.36 -6.93
N LEU A 45 10.18 19.83 -8.06
CA LEU A 45 10.88 19.94 -9.34
C LEU A 45 11.08 21.40 -9.75
N LYS A 46 10.10 22.28 -9.53
CA LYS A 46 10.24 23.71 -9.79
C LYS A 46 11.30 24.36 -8.87
N GLN A 47 11.42 23.94 -7.61
CA GLN A 47 12.41 24.46 -6.67
C GLN A 47 13.85 24.08 -7.05
N THR A 48 14.03 22.99 -7.78
CA THR A 48 15.33 22.43 -8.15
C THR A 48 15.65 22.58 -9.64
N ASP A 49 14.90 23.42 -10.38
CA ASP A 49 15.04 23.56 -11.85
C ASP A 49 14.97 22.21 -12.59
N ASN A 50 14.08 21.32 -12.16
CA ASN A 50 13.95 19.94 -12.62
C ASN A 50 15.21 19.09 -12.46
N LYS A 51 16.11 19.48 -11.56
CA LYS A 51 17.30 18.69 -11.23
C LYS A 51 17.02 17.83 -10.02
N TYR A 52 17.30 16.55 -10.13
CA TYR A 52 17.23 15.59 -9.03
C TYR A 52 18.32 14.54 -9.19
N ILE A 53 18.59 13.84 -8.11
CA ILE A 53 19.58 12.75 -8.08
C ILE A 53 18.81 11.47 -7.79
N ASP A 54 18.89 10.51 -8.70
CA ASP A 54 18.33 9.19 -8.51
C ASP A 54 19.20 8.37 -7.57
N GLN A 55 18.58 7.78 -6.55
CA GLN A 55 19.21 6.76 -5.74
C GLN A 55 18.78 5.38 -6.25
N ILE A 56 19.48 4.89 -7.28
CA ILE A 56 19.12 3.66 -7.99
C ILE A 56 19.75 2.43 -7.33
N ILE A 57 20.89 2.58 -6.68
CA ILE A 57 21.65 1.47 -6.13
C ILE A 57 20.97 0.93 -4.88
N ARG A 58 20.56 -0.34 -4.93
CA ARG A 58 20.06 -1.10 -3.78
C ARG A 58 21.20 -1.99 -3.24
N PRO A 59 21.82 -1.61 -2.11
CA PRO A 59 22.96 -2.39 -1.58
C PRO A 59 22.56 -3.79 -1.10
N THR A 60 21.26 -4.05 -0.92
CA THR A 60 20.72 -5.36 -0.50
C THR A 60 20.81 -6.45 -1.58
N GLY A 61 21.12 -6.09 -2.83
CA GLY A 61 21.10 -7.03 -3.96
C GLY A 61 19.70 -7.50 -4.39
N LEU A 62 18.64 -6.98 -3.78
CA LEU A 62 17.25 -7.29 -4.17
C LEU A 62 16.94 -6.59 -5.50
N ILE A 63 16.55 -7.38 -6.49
CA ILE A 63 16.05 -6.90 -7.78
C ILE A 63 14.55 -6.70 -7.75
N ASP A 64 14.03 -5.89 -8.68
CA ASP A 64 12.59 -5.77 -8.86
C ASP A 64 11.98 -7.12 -9.28
N PRO A 65 10.76 -7.44 -8.81
CA PRO A 65 10.09 -8.66 -9.22
C PRO A 65 9.82 -8.65 -10.73
N PRO A 66 9.88 -9.81 -11.40
CA PRO A 66 9.49 -9.91 -12.80
C PRO A 66 8.01 -9.55 -12.94
N VAL A 67 7.70 -8.75 -13.95
CA VAL A 67 6.32 -8.34 -14.26
C VAL A 67 5.88 -9.03 -15.54
N GLU A 68 4.72 -9.67 -15.50
CA GLU A 68 4.09 -10.33 -16.63
C GLU A 68 2.73 -9.70 -16.89
N ILE A 69 2.48 -9.28 -18.13
CA ILE A 69 1.18 -8.72 -18.56
C ILE A 69 0.41 -9.81 -19.28
N ARG A 70 -0.81 -10.06 -18.83
CA ARG A 70 -1.71 -11.08 -19.35
C ARG A 70 -3.04 -10.48 -19.82
N PRO A 71 -3.78 -11.15 -20.72
CA PRO A 71 -5.09 -10.68 -21.19
C PRO A 71 -6.11 -10.56 -20.04
N ALA A 72 -6.80 -9.43 -19.95
CA ALA A 72 -7.81 -9.20 -18.91
C ALA A 72 -9.02 -10.16 -19.00
N LYS A 73 -9.32 -10.73 -20.17
CA LYS A 73 -10.50 -11.58 -20.38
C LYS A 73 -10.53 -12.84 -19.48
N THR A 74 -9.37 -13.39 -19.12
CA THR A 74 -9.21 -14.60 -18.29
C THR A 74 -8.51 -14.32 -16.98
N GLN A 75 -8.43 -13.07 -16.57
CA GLN A 75 -7.59 -12.61 -15.45
C GLN A 75 -7.91 -13.31 -14.12
N VAL A 76 -9.17 -13.64 -13.84
CA VAL A 76 -9.58 -14.29 -12.59
C VAL A 76 -9.11 -15.75 -12.55
N ASP A 77 -9.30 -16.50 -13.65
CA ASP A 77 -8.86 -17.87 -13.76
C ASP A 77 -7.33 -17.97 -13.75
N ASP A 78 -6.65 -17.05 -14.44
CA ASP A 78 -5.20 -16.94 -14.44
C ASP A 78 -4.67 -16.64 -13.03
N LEU A 79 -5.26 -15.68 -12.32
CA LEU A 79 -4.90 -15.36 -10.94
C LEU A 79 -5.06 -16.60 -10.05
N MET A 80 -6.19 -17.30 -10.15
CA MET A 80 -6.47 -18.48 -9.33
C MET A 80 -5.43 -19.59 -9.58
N HIS A 81 -5.08 -19.82 -10.85
CA HIS A 81 -4.09 -20.82 -11.23
C HIS A 81 -2.69 -20.50 -10.70
N GLU A 82 -2.23 -19.25 -10.87
CA GLU A 82 -0.93 -18.82 -10.36
C GLU A 82 -0.91 -18.77 -8.83
N ALA A 83 -2.00 -18.32 -8.20
CA ALA A 83 -2.15 -18.33 -6.75
C ALA A 83 -2.00 -19.75 -6.19
N ALA A 84 -2.66 -20.74 -6.77
CA ALA A 84 -2.55 -22.14 -6.33
C ALA A 84 -1.10 -22.65 -6.38
N LYS A 85 -0.35 -22.32 -7.43
CA LYS A 85 1.07 -22.67 -7.56
C LYS A 85 1.95 -22.04 -6.47
N VAL A 86 1.69 -20.78 -6.17
CA VAL A 86 2.47 -19.99 -5.20
C VAL A 86 2.14 -20.43 -3.78
N ILE A 87 0.87 -20.65 -3.47
CA ILE A 87 0.40 -21.17 -2.18
C ILE A 87 0.95 -22.55 -1.93
N GLY A 88 0.98 -23.42 -2.96
CA GLY A 88 1.58 -24.75 -2.87
C GLY A 88 3.07 -24.76 -2.51
N LYS A 89 3.77 -23.65 -2.72
CA LYS A 89 5.17 -23.42 -2.28
C LYS A 89 5.29 -22.77 -0.90
N GLY A 90 4.17 -22.50 -0.24
CA GLY A 90 4.13 -21.88 1.09
C GLY A 90 4.13 -20.36 1.11
N TYR A 91 4.00 -19.71 -0.04
CA TYR A 91 3.95 -18.24 -0.14
C TYR A 91 2.51 -17.71 -0.07
N ARG A 92 2.39 -16.38 0.07
CA ARG A 92 1.14 -15.64 0.13
C ARG A 92 0.90 -14.84 -1.15
N VAL A 93 -0.35 -14.48 -1.36
CA VAL A 93 -0.79 -13.76 -2.57
C VAL A 93 -1.50 -12.48 -2.19
N LEU A 94 -1.18 -11.40 -2.88
CA LEU A 94 -1.95 -10.15 -2.85
C LEU A 94 -2.69 -9.99 -4.17
N ALA A 95 -3.99 -9.68 -4.11
CA ALA A 95 -4.78 -9.38 -5.30
C ALA A 95 -5.41 -7.98 -5.15
N THR A 96 -5.12 -7.08 -6.07
CA THR A 96 -5.68 -5.73 -6.07
C THR A 96 -6.67 -5.55 -7.20
N THR A 97 -7.78 -4.87 -6.89
CA THR A 97 -8.86 -4.55 -7.82
C THR A 97 -9.15 -3.06 -7.82
N LEU A 98 -9.87 -2.58 -8.82
CA LEU A 98 -10.21 -1.17 -8.94
C LEU A 98 -11.42 -0.75 -8.08
N THR A 99 -12.36 -1.67 -7.83
CA THR A 99 -13.61 -1.35 -7.13
C THR A 99 -13.89 -2.27 -5.96
N LYS A 100 -14.65 -1.77 -4.96
CA LYS A 100 -15.12 -2.55 -3.81
C LYS A 100 -15.92 -3.78 -4.25
N LYS A 101 -16.87 -3.58 -5.16
CA LYS A 101 -17.70 -4.66 -5.67
C LYS A 101 -16.88 -5.77 -6.29
N MET A 102 -15.92 -5.43 -7.15
CA MET A 102 -15.04 -6.42 -7.76
C MET A 102 -14.20 -7.16 -6.72
N ALA A 103 -13.72 -6.48 -5.67
CA ALA A 103 -12.99 -7.13 -4.59
C ALA A 103 -13.86 -8.11 -3.82
N GLU A 104 -15.10 -7.76 -3.55
CA GLU A 104 -16.09 -8.62 -2.88
C GLU A 104 -16.43 -9.84 -3.75
N ASP A 105 -16.82 -9.62 -5.02
CA ASP A 105 -17.14 -10.69 -5.98
C ASP A 105 -15.95 -11.64 -6.17
N LEU A 106 -14.73 -11.11 -6.29
CA LEU A 106 -13.50 -11.90 -6.41
C LEU A 106 -13.24 -12.73 -5.14
N THR A 107 -13.44 -12.15 -3.97
CA THR A 107 -13.25 -12.87 -2.70
C THR A 107 -14.23 -14.03 -2.57
N GLU A 108 -15.50 -13.80 -2.88
CA GLU A 108 -16.53 -14.85 -2.87
C GLU A 108 -16.19 -15.96 -3.85
N TYR A 109 -15.85 -15.61 -5.08
CA TYR A 109 -15.46 -16.59 -6.11
C TYR A 109 -14.25 -17.44 -5.71
N LEU A 110 -13.20 -16.84 -5.19
CA LEU A 110 -12.01 -17.57 -4.73
C LEU A 110 -12.34 -18.48 -3.53
N HIS A 111 -13.18 -18.01 -2.62
CA HIS A 111 -13.63 -18.80 -1.46
C HIS A 111 -14.46 -20.01 -1.88
N GLU A 112 -15.41 -19.85 -2.82
CA GLU A 112 -16.20 -20.94 -3.38
C GLU A 112 -15.34 -22.01 -4.08
N ASN A 113 -14.20 -21.60 -4.64
CA ASN A 113 -13.21 -22.50 -5.23
C ASN A 113 -12.22 -23.10 -4.21
N GLY A 114 -12.49 -22.99 -2.91
CA GLY A 114 -11.76 -23.64 -1.82
C GLY A 114 -10.46 -22.95 -1.42
N LEU A 115 -10.20 -21.72 -1.86
CA LEU A 115 -9.04 -20.94 -1.46
C LEU A 115 -9.31 -20.18 -0.15
N LYS A 116 -8.29 -20.08 0.71
CA LYS A 116 -8.37 -19.29 1.93
C LYS A 116 -8.08 -17.84 1.61
N VAL A 117 -9.12 -17.05 1.46
CA VAL A 117 -9.08 -15.67 1.03
C VAL A 117 -9.71 -14.75 2.08
N ARG A 118 -9.20 -13.53 2.20
CA ARG A 118 -9.79 -12.46 3.00
C ARG A 118 -9.82 -11.17 2.21
N TYR A 119 -10.91 -10.40 2.35
CA TYR A 119 -11.04 -9.06 1.79
C TYR A 119 -10.64 -8.01 2.83
N MET A 120 -9.83 -7.04 2.42
CA MET A 120 -9.47 -5.88 3.22
C MET A 120 -10.22 -4.66 2.71
N HIS A 121 -11.24 -4.24 3.47
CA HIS A 121 -12.02 -3.04 3.19
C HIS A 121 -11.18 -1.76 3.29
N SER A 122 -11.55 -0.74 2.53
CA SER A 122 -10.90 0.58 2.61
C SER A 122 -11.16 1.31 3.94
N ASP A 123 -12.23 0.95 4.63
CA ASP A 123 -12.76 1.67 5.79
C ASP A 123 -12.44 0.96 7.13
N ILE A 124 -11.60 -0.07 7.13
CA ILE A 124 -11.16 -0.76 8.34
C ILE A 124 -10.26 0.13 9.19
N ASP A 125 -10.31 -0.05 10.48
CA ASP A 125 -9.44 0.67 11.39
C ASP A 125 -7.98 0.17 11.32
N THR A 126 -7.07 0.92 11.92
CA THR A 126 -5.64 0.61 11.86
C THR A 126 -5.29 -0.69 12.59
N LEU A 127 -5.98 -1.01 13.68
CA LEU A 127 -5.70 -2.22 14.47
C LEU A 127 -6.15 -3.45 13.70
N GLU A 128 -7.35 -3.44 13.15
CA GLU A 128 -7.86 -4.54 12.33
C GLU A 128 -6.97 -4.78 11.09
N ARG A 129 -6.48 -3.70 10.46
CA ARG A 129 -5.54 -3.81 9.35
C ARG A 129 -4.25 -4.53 9.75
N ILE A 130 -3.70 -4.22 10.91
CA ILE A 130 -2.49 -4.88 11.43
C ILE A 130 -2.74 -6.37 11.67
N GLU A 131 -3.91 -6.71 12.22
CA GLU A 131 -4.30 -8.11 12.45
C GLU A 131 -4.44 -8.88 11.14
N ILE A 132 -5.10 -8.31 10.13
CA ILE A 132 -5.24 -8.94 8.81
C ILE A 132 -3.88 -9.23 8.19
N ILE A 133 -2.96 -8.27 8.22
CA ILE A 133 -1.61 -8.46 7.65
C ILE A 133 -0.84 -9.51 8.43
N ARG A 134 -0.95 -9.52 9.77
CA ARG A 134 -0.35 -10.55 10.61
C ARG A 134 -0.89 -11.94 10.28
N ASP A 135 -2.20 -12.08 10.16
CA ASP A 135 -2.86 -13.35 9.85
C ASP A 135 -2.45 -13.88 8.47
N LEU A 136 -2.33 -13.00 7.46
CA LEU A 136 -1.79 -13.34 6.15
C LEU A 136 -0.37 -13.92 6.28
N ARG A 137 0.52 -13.22 6.99
CA ARG A 137 1.90 -13.66 7.19
C ARG A 137 1.99 -14.99 7.92
N LEU A 138 1.15 -15.20 8.92
CA LEU A 138 1.08 -16.46 9.67
C LEU A 138 0.41 -17.61 8.90
N GLY A 139 -0.23 -17.33 7.75
CA GLY A 139 -0.90 -18.35 6.93
C GLY A 139 -2.26 -18.80 7.47
N VAL A 140 -2.92 -17.97 8.24
CA VAL A 140 -4.33 -18.19 8.61
C VAL A 140 -5.20 -18.21 7.36
N PHE A 141 -4.84 -17.37 6.39
CA PHE A 141 -5.35 -17.38 5.02
C PHE A 141 -4.20 -17.12 4.04
N ASP A 142 -4.41 -17.36 2.75
CA ASP A 142 -3.35 -17.38 1.75
C ASP A 142 -3.42 -16.22 0.77
N ILE A 143 -4.61 -15.67 0.53
CA ILE A 143 -4.86 -14.60 -0.43
C ILE A 143 -5.49 -13.41 0.28
N LEU A 144 -4.91 -12.23 0.11
CA LEU A 144 -5.51 -10.96 0.53
C LEU A 144 -5.98 -10.20 -0.70
N VAL A 145 -7.28 -9.94 -0.76
CA VAL A 145 -7.92 -9.13 -1.81
C VAL A 145 -8.22 -7.74 -1.27
N GLY A 146 -8.06 -6.70 -2.07
CA GLY A 146 -8.50 -5.36 -1.69
C GLY A 146 -8.18 -4.32 -2.76
N ILE A 147 -8.55 -3.08 -2.45
CA ILE A 147 -8.32 -1.92 -3.30
C ILE A 147 -7.06 -1.21 -2.84
N ASN A 148 -6.20 -0.81 -3.77
CA ASN A 148 -4.98 -0.07 -3.46
C ASN A 148 -4.11 -0.75 -2.37
N LEU A 149 -4.00 -2.08 -2.41
CA LEU A 149 -3.18 -2.83 -1.46
C LEU A 149 -1.68 -2.52 -1.60
N LEU A 150 -1.24 -2.14 -2.80
CA LEU A 150 0.16 -1.88 -3.14
C LEU A 150 0.56 -0.45 -2.78
N ARG A 151 0.40 -0.08 -1.51
CA ARG A 151 0.87 1.20 -0.99
C ARG A 151 2.22 1.05 -0.32
N GLU A 152 2.97 2.14 -0.24
CA GLU A 152 4.19 2.23 0.56
C GLU A 152 3.93 1.81 2.02
N GLY A 153 4.91 1.19 2.64
CA GLY A 153 4.85 0.78 4.04
C GLY A 153 4.28 -0.62 4.31
N LEU A 154 4.05 -1.45 3.28
CA LEU A 154 3.78 -2.87 3.46
C LEU A 154 5.09 -3.65 3.36
N ASP A 155 5.39 -4.43 4.39
CA ASP A 155 6.49 -5.38 4.44
C ASP A 155 5.94 -6.79 4.67
N ILE A 156 5.83 -7.55 3.57
CA ILE A 156 5.27 -8.91 3.57
C ILE A 156 6.26 -9.83 2.83
N PRO A 157 7.35 -10.23 3.48
CA PRO A 157 8.37 -11.09 2.85
C PRO A 157 7.83 -12.45 2.41
N GLU A 158 6.72 -12.89 2.96
CA GLU A 158 6.04 -14.14 2.60
C GLU A 158 5.24 -14.02 1.28
N CYS A 159 5.08 -12.81 0.73
CA CYS A 159 4.34 -12.59 -0.52
C CYS A 159 5.16 -13.07 -1.72
N GLY A 160 4.62 -14.05 -2.45
CA GLY A 160 5.24 -14.63 -3.66
C GLY A 160 4.55 -14.25 -4.95
N LEU A 161 3.36 -13.65 -4.89
CA LEU A 161 2.60 -13.21 -6.07
C LEU A 161 1.78 -11.95 -5.75
N VAL A 162 1.81 -11.02 -6.69
CA VAL A 162 0.90 -9.88 -6.70
C VAL A 162 0.11 -9.89 -7.99
N GLY A 163 -1.21 -10.04 -7.89
CA GLY A 163 -2.14 -9.93 -9.01
C GLY A 163 -2.78 -8.55 -9.05
N ILE A 164 -2.64 -7.85 -10.16
CA ILE A 164 -3.29 -6.56 -10.41
C ILE A 164 -4.33 -6.78 -11.50
N LEU A 165 -5.61 -6.70 -11.13
CA LEU A 165 -6.71 -6.92 -12.05
C LEU A 165 -7.18 -5.57 -12.61
N ASP A 166 -7.61 -5.58 -13.88
CA ASP A 166 -8.03 -4.37 -14.62
C ASP A 166 -7.01 -3.25 -14.51
N ALA A 167 -5.76 -3.54 -14.85
CA ALA A 167 -4.60 -2.65 -14.72
C ALA A 167 -4.47 -1.65 -15.88
N ASP A 168 -5.57 -1.10 -16.38
CA ASP A 168 -5.62 -0.13 -17.51
C ASP A 168 -5.30 1.29 -17.06
#